data_12adeddd82fd260e9bd7d0b36a2523fc
#
_entry.id   12adeddd82fd260e9bd7d0b36a2523fc
#
_cell.length_a   1.000
_cell.length_b   1.000
_cell.length_c   1.000
_cell.angle_alpha   90.00
_cell.angle_beta   90.00
_cell.angle_gamma   90.00
#
_symmetry.space_group_name_H-M   'P 1'
#
loop_
_entity.id
_entity.type
_entity.pdbx_description
1 polymer ?
#
loop_
_entity_poly.entity_id
_entity_poly.type
_entity_poly.pdbx_seq_one_letter_code
_entity_poly.pdbx_strand_id
1 'polypeptide(L)'
;MSQIYDVHAREVLDSRGNPTVEVEVVLDDGSFGRAIVPSGASTGEFEAVELRDGDKSRYLGKGVLKAVEHVNTEIRDLVIGMDAEDQRGLDLAMIKLDGTPNKGRLGANAILGVSLAVAHAAAASAELPLYAYLGGANGHTLPVPMMNVLNGGVHADNNVDFQEFMIMPVGAPDFTTALRWCAQVYHTLKNTLKSAGLSTGVGDEGGFAPDLNSNEEPLEYLAKAVTEAGFELGKDFRFAMDPASSEFYNKETGKYELKGEGRALTAEEMVAYYEEMVEKFPIIAIEDGLAEEDWDGWKILTERLGKKIQLVGDDLFVTNTQRLKKGIELHAGNSILIKVNQIGTLTESLEAIEMAKRAGYTAVVSHRSGETEDTTIADLVVATNAGQIKTGAPARTERVAKYNQLLRIEDDLGEGAEYLGLDAFYNLR
;
A
#
# COMPACT_ATOMS: atom_id res chain seq x y z
N MET A 1 -16.65 -19.84 20.69
CA MET A 1 -16.38 -20.18 19.27
C MET A 1 -17.61 -19.76 18.50
N SER A 2 -17.53 -18.66 17.78
CA SER A 2 -18.64 -18.16 16.97
C SER A 2 -18.50 -18.69 15.56
N GLN A 3 -19.55 -19.35 15.06
CA GLN A 3 -19.56 -19.96 13.74
C GLN A 3 -20.09 -18.99 12.70
N ILE A 4 -19.58 -19.09 11.49
CA ILE A 4 -20.09 -18.34 10.35
C ILE A 4 -21.51 -18.84 10.04
N TYR A 5 -22.49 -17.94 10.19
CA TYR A 5 -23.90 -18.22 9.93
C TYR A 5 -24.30 -17.89 8.50
N ASP A 6 -23.86 -16.74 7.99
CA ASP A 6 -24.14 -16.32 6.60
C ASP A 6 -23.03 -15.47 6.02
N VAL A 7 -22.87 -15.57 4.70
CA VAL A 7 -21.94 -14.78 3.87
C VAL A 7 -22.68 -14.24 2.67
N HIS A 8 -22.58 -12.93 2.43
CA HIS A 8 -23.22 -12.28 1.30
C HIS A 8 -22.26 -11.28 0.65
N ALA A 9 -22.16 -11.32 -0.68
CA ALA A 9 -21.38 -10.37 -1.46
C ALA A 9 -22.25 -9.58 -2.41
N ARG A 10 -21.78 -8.36 -2.71
CA ARG A 10 -22.35 -7.49 -3.74
C ARG A 10 -21.26 -6.74 -4.51
N GLU A 11 -21.64 -6.25 -5.69
CA GLU A 11 -20.84 -5.32 -6.47
C GLU A 11 -21.08 -3.90 -5.94
N VAL A 12 -19.99 -3.18 -5.60
CA VAL A 12 -20.00 -1.77 -5.21
C VAL A 12 -19.01 -0.99 -6.07
N LEU A 13 -18.90 0.34 -5.91
CA LEU A 13 -17.96 1.16 -6.68
C LEU A 13 -16.75 1.55 -5.84
N ASP A 14 -15.58 1.51 -6.46
CA ASP A 14 -14.35 2.07 -5.92
C ASP A 14 -14.24 3.59 -6.15
N SER A 15 -13.17 4.21 -5.66
CA SER A 15 -12.90 5.66 -5.77
C SER A 15 -12.73 6.17 -7.20
N ARG A 16 -12.54 5.27 -8.17
CA ARG A 16 -12.46 5.58 -9.61
C ARG A 16 -13.78 5.33 -10.34
N GLY A 17 -14.84 4.89 -9.63
CA GLY A 17 -16.12 4.52 -10.21
C GLY A 17 -16.09 3.16 -10.92
N ASN A 18 -15.08 2.32 -10.67
CA ASN A 18 -15.05 0.95 -11.16
C ASN A 18 -15.68 0.01 -10.15
N PRO A 19 -16.34 -1.08 -10.61
CA PRO A 19 -16.88 -2.09 -9.70
C PRO A 19 -15.80 -2.80 -8.89
N THR A 20 -16.14 -3.12 -7.64
CA THR A 20 -15.36 -3.99 -6.77
C THR A 20 -16.27 -4.83 -5.89
N VAL A 21 -15.70 -5.79 -5.14
CA VAL A 21 -16.44 -6.75 -4.30
C VAL A 21 -16.53 -6.22 -2.88
N GLU A 22 -17.75 -6.15 -2.35
CA GLU A 22 -18.03 -6.00 -0.93
C GLU A 22 -18.57 -7.33 -0.40
N VAL A 23 -18.09 -7.76 0.77
CA VAL A 23 -18.54 -8.96 1.46
C VAL A 23 -19.03 -8.62 2.87
N GLU A 24 -20.14 -9.19 3.25
CA GLU A 24 -20.72 -9.17 4.60
C GLU A 24 -20.75 -10.58 5.17
N VAL A 25 -20.37 -10.69 6.44
CA VAL A 25 -20.40 -11.94 7.20
C VAL A 25 -21.18 -11.74 8.48
N VAL A 26 -22.06 -12.67 8.79
CA VAL A 26 -22.82 -12.75 10.05
C VAL A 26 -22.43 -14.02 10.78
N LEU A 27 -22.19 -13.93 12.09
CA LEU A 27 -21.93 -15.09 12.96
C LEU A 27 -23.19 -15.54 13.67
N ASP A 28 -23.16 -16.74 14.26
CA ASP A 28 -24.29 -17.35 14.98
C ASP A 28 -24.69 -16.61 16.27
N ASP A 29 -23.78 -15.79 16.81
CA ASP A 29 -24.05 -14.88 17.94
C ASP A 29 -24.65 -13.52 17.49
N GLY A 30 -24.81 -13.29 16.17
CA GLY A 30 -25.29 -12.06 15.58
C GLY A 30 -24.22 -11.01 15.29
N SER A 31 -22.97 -11.30 15.61
CA SER A 31 -21.85 -10.42 15.25
C SER A 31 -21.69 -10.28 13.73
N PHE A 32 -21.30 -9.09 13.28
CA PHE A 32 -21.27 -8.70 11.88
C PHE A 32 -19.91 -8.15 11.49
N GLY A 33 -19.44 -8.55 10.31
CA GLY A 33 -18.25 -7.99 9.68
C GLY A 33 -18.50 -7.67 8.21
N ARG A 34 -17.85 -6.61 7.71
CA ARG A 34 -17.91 -6.19 6.32
C ARG A 34 -16.53 -5.76 5.85
N ALA A 35 -16.21 -6.08 4.61
CA ALA A 35 -14.99 -5.62 3.96
C ALA A 35 -15.22 -5.32 2.48
N ILE A 36 -14.47 -4.34 1.94
CA ILE A 36 -14.51 -3.98 0.53
C ILE A 36 -13.09 -4.11 -0.03
N VAL A 37 -12.96 -4.81 -1.16
CA VAL A 37 -11.66 -5.14 -1.74
C VAL A 37 -11.14 -3.96 -2.58
N PRO A 38 -9.88 -3.48 -2.38
CA PRO A 38 -9.28 -2.46 -3.22
C PRO A 38 -8.83 -3.01 -4.57
N SER A 39 -8.54 -2.11 -5.54
CA SER A 39 -8.15 -2.46 -6.91
C SER A 39 -6.99 -1.59 -7.42
N GLY A 40 -5.98 -2.19 -8.05
CA GLY A 40 -4.86 -1.46 -8.65
C GLY A 40 -5.17 -0.84 -10.02
N ALA A 41 -4.45 0.24 -10.38
CA ALA A 41 -4.37 0.77 -11.75
C ALA A 41 -3.20 0.12 -12.50
N SER A 42 -2.00 0.18 -11.92
CA SER A 42 -0.86 -0.65 -12.29
C SER A 42 -0.92 -1.95 -11.50
N THR A 43 -0.52 -3.07 -12.10
CA THR A 43 -0.50 -4.38 -11.45
C THR A 43 0.78 -5.10 -11.81
N GLY A 44 1.51 -5.61 -10.81
CA GLY A 44 2.67 -6.48 -11.02
C GLY A 44 2.29 -7.77 -11.75
N GLU A 45 3.17 -8.28 -12.59
CA GLU A 45 2.93 -9.50 -13.38
C GLU A 45 2.59 -10.72 -12.51
N PHE A 46 3.06 -10.72 -11.25
CA PHE A 46 2.96 -11.84 -10.32
C PHE A 46 1.88 -11.69 -9.25
N GLU A 47 1.03 -10.66 -9.33
CA GLU A 47 -0.11 -10.50 -8.42
C GLU A 47 -1.12 -11.64 -8.56
N ALA A 48 -1.83 -11.92 -7.46
CA ALA A 48 -3.01 -12.79 -7.51
C ALA A 48 -4.11 -12.15 -8.37
N VAL A 49 -4.93 -12.99 -9.00
CA VAL A 49 -5.88 -12.56 -10.03
C VAL A 49 -7.07 -11.82 -9.44
N GLU A 50 -7.23 -10.55 -9.78
CA GLU A 50 -8.49 -9.84 -9.63
C GLU A 50 -9.45 -10.32 -10.73
N LEU A 51 -10.48 -11.08 -10.35
CA LEU A 51 -11.42 -11.64 -11.32
C LEU A 51 -12.40 -10.57 -11.80
N ARG A 52 -12.34 -10.29 -13.09
CA ARG A 52 -13.24 -9.38 -13.82
C ARG A 52 -14.11 -10.16 -14.80
N ASP A 53 -15.35 -9.70 -15.01
CA ASP A 53 -16.34 -10.37 -15.87
C ASP A 53 -15.93 -10.39 -17.35
N GLY A 54 -15.24 -9.35 -17.83
CA GLY A 54 -14.85 -9.18 -19.22
C GLY A 54 -16.01 -8.79 -20.16
N ASP A 55 -17.23 -8.65 -19.64
CA ASP A 55 -18.41 -8.25 -20.42
C ASP A 55 -18.36 -6.74 -20.73
N LYS A 56 -18.05 -6.41 -21.98
CA LYS A 56 -17.92 -5.02 -22.45
C LYS A 56 -19.22 -4.21 -22.33
N SER A 57 -20.38 -4.85 -22.24
CA SER A 57 -21.68 -4.18 -22.08
C SER A 57 -21.93 -3.67 -20.66
N ARG A 58 -21.14 -4.17 -19.67
CA ARG A 58 -21.20 -3.76 -18.27
C ARG A 58 -19.86 -3.21 -17.83
N TYR A 59 -19.84 -1.96 -17.33
CA TYR A 59 -18.64 -1.29 -16.83
C TYR A 59 -17.40 -1.44 -17.74
N LEU A 60 -17.62 -1.47 -19.06
CA LEU A 60 -16.57 -1.62 -20.08
C LEU A 60 -15.70 -2.89 -19.90
N GLY A 61 -16.30 -3.95 -19.32
CA GLY A 61 -15.61 -5.22 -19.03
C GLY A 61 -15.08 -5.35 -17.62
N LYS A 62 -15.20 -4.30 -16.77
CA LYS A 62 -14.65 -4.28 -15.41
C LYS A 62 -15.61 -4.79 -14.33
N GLY A 63 -16.80 -5.30 -14.67
CA GLY A 63 -17.74 -5.90 -13.72
C GLY A 63 -17.12 -7.02 -12.89
N VAL A 64 -17.67 -7.30 -11.70
CA VAL A 64 -17.15 -8.32 -10.75
C VAL A 64 -18.25 -9.32 -10.32
N LEU A 65 -19.33 -9.47 -11.11
CA LEU A 65 -20.43 -10.35 -10.76
C LEU A 65 -20.01 -11.82 -10.65
N LYS A 66 -19.03 -12.29 -11.44
CA LYS A 66 -18.49 -13.65 -11.31
C LYS A 66 -17.84 -13.87 -9.94
N ALA A 67 -17.03 -12.90 -9.48
CA ALA A 67 -16.44 -12.97 -8.15
C ALA A 67 -17.50 -12.93 -7.05
N VAL A 68 -18.53 -12.07 -7.20
CA VAL A 68 -19.70 -12.00 -6.31
C VAL A 68 -20.45 -13.33 -6.29
N GLU A 69 -20.67 -13.96 -7.44
CA GLU A 69 -21.31 -15.28 -7.53
C GLU A 69 -20.51 -16.37 -6.81
N HIS A 70 -19.18 -16.40 -6.98
CA HIS A 70 -18.31 -17.34 -6.28
C HIS A 70 -18.38 -17.18 -4.75
N VAL A 71 -18.47 -15.95 -4.26
CA VAL A 71 -18.68 -15.72 -2.81
C VAL A 71 -20.04 -16.24 -2.38
N ASN A 72 -21.10 -15.89 -3.10
CA ASN A 72 -22.49 -16.21 -2.72
C ASN A 72 -22.85 -17.70 -2.91
N THR A 73 -21.99 -18.49 -3.56
CA THR A 73 -22.18 -19.92 -3.80
C THR A 73 -21.06 -20.77 -3.20
N GLU A 74 -20.03 -21.08 -3.98
CA GLU A 74 -18.99 -22.06 -3.61
C GLU A 74 -18.23 -21.68 -2.31
N ILE A 75 -17.86 -20.40 -2.14
CA ILE A 75 -17.14 -19.97 -0.93
C ILE A 75 -18.09 -19.99 0.26
N ARG A 76 -19.31 -19.46 0.12
CA ARG A 76 -20.34 -19.49 1.16
C ARG A 76 -20.59 -20.94 1.63
N ASP A 77 -20.83 -21.87 0.70
CA ASP A 77 -21.08 -23.28 1.03
C ASP A 77 -19.91 -23.94 1.76
N LEU A 78 -18.66 -23.52 1.48
CA LEU A 78 -17.47 -24.00 2.17
C LEU A 78 -17.38 -23.46 3.59
N VAL A 79 -17.62 -22.14 3.82
CA VAL A 79 -17.25 -21.48 5.06
C VAL A 79 -18.36 -21.46 6.11
N ILE A 80 -19.63 -21.66 5.73
CA ILE A 80 -20.74 -21.75 6.70
C ILE A 80 -20.47 -22.87 7.70
N GLY A 81 -20.63 -22.54 8.99
CA GLY A 81 -20.37 -23.45 10.11
C GLY A 81 -18.90 -23.54 10.51
N MET A 82 -17.97 -22.91 9.78
CA MET A 82 -16.58 -22.80 10.23
C MET A 82 -16.46 -21.86 11.41
N ASP A 83 -15.45 -22.07 12.25
CA ASP A 83 -15.09 -21.20 13.35
C ASP A 83 -14.46 -19.91 12.80
N ALA A 84 -15.10 -18.76 13.09
CA ALA A 84 -14.64 -17.45 12.64
C ALA A 84 -13.30 -17.02 13.27
N GLU A 85 -12.93 -17.60 14.42
CA GLU A 85 -11.65 -17.32 15.08
C GLU A 85 -10.48 -18.09 14.44
N ASP A 86 -10.75 -19.18 13.67
CA ASP A 86 -9.72 -19.91 12.90
C ASP A 86 -9.48 -19.26 11.55
N GLN A 87 -9.02 -18.02 11.54
CA GLN A 87 -8.69 -17.24 10.32
C GLN A 87 -7.78 -18.04 9.38
N ARG A 88 -6.76 -18.69 9.93
CA ARG A 88 -5.81 -19.46 9.13
C ARG A 88 -6.45 -20.67 8.47
N GLY A 89 -7.25 -21.42 9.20
CA GLY A 89 -7.97 -22.58 8.66
C GLY A 89 -8.95 -22.18 7.56
N LEU A 90 -9.67 -21.05 7.76
CA LEU A 90 -10.57 -20.47 6.78
C LEU A 90 -9.84 -20.08 5.48
N ASP A 91 -8.77 -19.30 5.58
CA ASP A 91 -8.02 -18.82 4.42
C ASP A 91 -7.41 -19.98 3.63
N LEU A 92 -6.81 -20.95 4.30
CA LEU A 92 -6.25 -22.14 3.67
C LEU A 92 -7.33 -23.02 3.00
N ALA A 93 -8.54 -23.10 3.56
CA ALA A 93 -9.65 -23.81 2.94
C ALA A 93 -10.11 -23.14 1.65
N MET A 94 -10.19 -21.81 1.61
CA MET A 94 -10.54 -21.04 0.41
C MET A 94 -9.45 -21.15 -0.67
N ILE A 95 -8.17 -21.05 -0.30
CA ILE A 95 -7.04 -21.26 -1.22
C ILE A 95 -7.08 -22.66 -1.83
N LYS A 96 -7.36 -23.69 -1.03
CA LYS A 96 -7.50 -25.07 -1.50
C LYS A 96 -8.70 -25.24 -2.40
N LEU A 97 -9.81 -24.55 -2.13
CA LEU A 97 -11.00 -24.59 -2.97
C LEU A 97 -10.71 -23.96 -4.34
N ASP A 98 -9.98 -22.85 -4.39
CA ASP A 98 -9.55 -22.24 -5.66
C ASP A 98 -8.66 -23.21 -6.46
N GLY A 99 -7.64 -23.78 -5.83
CA GLY A 99 -6.76 -24.80 -6.39
C GLY A 99 -5.78 -24.30 -7.46
N THR A 100 -5.70 -22.97 -7.71
CA THR A 100 -4.73 -22.39 -8.65
C THR A 100 -3.64 -21.62 -7.90
N PRO A 101 -2.43 -21.46 -8.48
CA PRO A 101 -1.32 -20.79 -7.79
C PRO A 101 -1.58 -19.31 -7.46
N ASN A 102 -2.40 -18.65 -8.27
CA ASN A 102 -2.65 -17.20 -8.22
C ASN A 102 -4.13 -16.85 -7.96
N LYS A 103 -4.92 -17.78 -7.41
CA LYS A 103 -6.35 -17.59 -7.11
C LYS A 103 -7.17 -17.23 -8.36
N GLY A 104 -6.75 -17.70 -9.53
CA GLY A 104 -7.35 -17.35 -10.83
C GLY A 104 -8.72 -17.97 -11.08
N ARG A 105 -9.14 -19.02 -10.36
CA ARG A 105 -10.43 -19.67 -10.56
C ARG A 105 -11.58 -18.93 -9.86
N LEU A 106 -11.44 -18.67 -8.58
CA LEU A 106 -12.47 -17.97 -7.79
C LEU A 106 -12.29 -16.44 -7.83
N GLY A 107 -11.05 -15.99 -7.96
CA GLY A 107 -10.64 -14.60 -7.88
C GLY A 107 -10.09 -14.25 -6.50
N ALA A 108 -8.91 -13.61 -6.46
CA ALA A 108 -8.33 -13.12 -5.22
C ALA A 108 -9.25 -12.08 -4.54
N ASN A 109 -9.97 -11.29 -5.32
CA ASN A 109 -10.96 -10.33 -4.81
C ASN A 109 -12.12 -11.02 -4.07
N ALA A 110 -12.64 -12.14 -4.58
CA ALA A 110 -13.67 -12.93 -3.90
C ALA A 110 -13.15 -13.51 -2.57
N ILE A 111 -11.97 -14.14 -2.60
CA ILE A 111 -11.35 -14.78 -1.43
C ILE A 111 -10.99 -13.75 -0.37
N LEU A 112 -10.35 -12.64 -0.76
CA LEU A 112 -9.94 -11.59 0.17
C LEU A 112 -11.15 -10.94 0.85
N GLY A 113 -12.22 -10.66 0.10
CA GLY A 113 -13.44 -10.08 0.66
C GLY A 113 -13.98 -10.90 1.83
N VAL A 114 -14.05 -12.23 1.67
CA VAL A 114 -14.47 -13.14 2.76
C VAL A 114 -13.45 -13.17 3.90
N SER A 115 -12.16 -13.31 3.58
CA SER A 115 -11.07 -13.34 4.56
C SER A 115 -11.12 -12.13 5.51
N LEU A 116 -11.25 -10.92 4.96
CA LEU A 116 -11.30 -9.69 5.76
C LEU A 116 -12.63 -9.52 6.50
N ALA A 117 -13.77 -9.83 5.85
CA ALA A 117 -15.08 -9.70 6.49
C ALA A 117 -15.22 -10.66 7.69
N VAL A 118 -14.68 -11.88 7.61
CA VAL A 118 -14.63 -12.83 8.74
C VAL A 118 -13.78 -12.27 9.88
N ALA A 119 -12.61 -11.69 9.60
CA ALA A 119 -11.76 -11.05 10.61
C ALA A 119 -12.52 -9.92 11.36
N HIS A 120 -13.27 -9.08 10.63
CA HIS A 120 -14.11 -8.06 11.24
C HIS A 120 -15.24 -8.65 12.09
N ALA A 121 -15.92 -9.70 11.62
CA ALA A 121 -16.98 -10.37 12.36
C ALA A 121 -16.44 -11.02 13.64
N ALA A 122 -15.30 -11.70 13.58
CA ALA A 122 -14.64 -12.33 14.71
C ALA A 122 -14.16 -11.28 15.75
N ALA A 123 -13.63 -10.15 15.30
CA ALA A 123 -13.28 -9.04 16.18
C ALA A 123 -14.53 -8.49 16.91
N ALA A 124 -15.63 -8.31 16.19
CA ALA A 124 -16.90 -7.87 16.78
C ALA A 124 -17.44 -8.89 17.80
N SER A 125 -17.37 -10.19 17.50
CA SER A 125 -17.75 -11.27 18.42
C SER A 125 -16.89 -11.29 19.69
N ALA A 126 -15.61 -10.96 19.57
CA ALA A 126 -14.69 -10.82 20.69
C ALA A 126 -14.85 -9.49 21.47
N GLU A 127 -15.74 -8.59 21.02
CA GLU A 127 -15.92 -7.24 21.55
C GLU A 127 -14.61 -6.40 21.52
N LEU A 128 -13.78 -6.61 20.49
CA LEU A 128 -12.51 -5.93 20.29
C LEU A 128 -12.50 -5.11 18.99
N PRO A 129 -11.82 -3.95 18.96
CA PRO A 129 -11.49 -3.32 17.70
C PRO A 129 -10.55 -4.23 16.89
N LEU A 130 -10.59 -4.12 15.55
CA LEU A 130 -9.88 -5.05 14.68
C LEU A 130 -8.36 -5.07 14.95
N TYR A 131 -7.73 -3.90 15.18
CA TYR A 131 -6.30 -3.84 15.46
C TYR A 131 -5.91 -4.62 16.74
N ALA A 132 -6.75 -4.57 17.78
CA ALA A 132 -6.52 -5.30 19.03
C ALA A 132 -6.81 -6.79 18.89
N TYR A 133 -7.84 -7.17 18.09
CA TYR A 133 -8.13 -8.57 17.78
C TYR A 133 -6.97 -9.24 17.02
N LEU A 134 -6.44 -8.59 15.98
CA LEU A 134 -5.34 -9.13 15.17
C LEU A 134 -3.98 -9.05 15.86
N GLY A 135 -3.71 -7.94 16.57
CA GLY A 135 -2.41 -7.65 17.18
C GLY A 135 -2.25 -8.17 18.61
N GLY A 136 -3.37 -8.58 19.24
CA GLY A 136 -3.37 -8.92 20.66
C GLY A 136 -2.89 -7.76 21.54
N ALA A 137 -2.33 -8.09 22.70
CA ALA A 137 -1.85 -7.10 23.66
C ALA A 137 -0.64 -6.27 23.19
N ASN A 138 -0.04 -6.63 22.06
CA ASN A 138 1.19 -5.96 21.57
C ASN A 138 0.95 -5.01 20.38
N GLY A 139 -0.26 -4.93 19.84
CA GLY A 139 -0.59 -3.99 18.75
C GLY A 139 -0.78 -2.57 19.27
N HIS A 140 0.23 -1.70 19.14
CA HIS A 140 0.20 -0.35 19.74
C HIS A 140 1.00 0.71 18.96
N THR A 141 1.71 0.31 17.89
CA THR A 141 2.59 1.24 17.14
C THR A 141 1.81 1.93 16.03
N LEU A 142 1.64 3.25 16.14
CA LEU A 142 1.10 4.10 15.09
C LEU A 142 2.16 4.26 13.98
N PRO A 143 1.75 4.15 12.70
CA PRO A 143 2.69 4.17 11.60
C PRO A 143 3.15 5.58 11.22
N VAL A 144 4.39 5.69 10.72
CA VAL A 144 4.85 6.87 9.97
C VAL A 144 4.16 6.84 8.60
N PRO A 145 3.36 7.87 8.22
CA PRO A 145 2.72 7.90 6.93
C PRO A 145 3.69 8.30 5.82
N MET A 146 3.64 7.57 4.71
CA MET A 146 4.24 7.93 3.42
C MET A 146 3.13 8.56 2.57
N MET A 147 3.01 9.89 2.61
CA MET A 147 1.91 10.59 1.93
C MET A 147 2.29 11.01 0.54
N ASN A 148 1.69 10.40 -0.48
CA ASN A 148 1.87 10.78 -1.87
C ASN A 148 1.19 12.12 -2.15
N VAL A 149 1.97 13.18 -2.35
CA VAL A 149 1.47 14.56 -2.52
C VAL A 149 1.76 15.17 -3.89
N LEU A 150 2.65 14.55 -4.68
CA LEU A 150 2.91 14.88 -6.09
C LEU A 150 2.97 13.60 -6.93
N ASN A 151 2.31 13.64 -8.08
CA ASN A 151 2.14 12.50 -8.96
C ASN A 151 2.73 12.75 -10.35
N GLY A 152 3.30 11.69 -10.93
CA GLY A 152 3.69 11.56 -12.32
C GLY A 152 3.38 10.17 -12.85
N GLY A 153 4.11 9.70 -13.85
CA GLY A 153 3.97 8.37 -14.43
C GLY A 153 2.53 8.03 -14.82
N VAL A 154 2.10 6.81 -14.52
CA VAL A 154 0.72 6.36 -14.82
C VAL A 154 -0.34 6.95 -13.89
N HIS A 155 0.06 7.61 -12.79
CA HIS A 155 -0.85 8.26 -11.85
C HIS A 155 -1.23 9.69 -12.25
N ALA A 156 -0.63 10.25 -13.31
CA ALA A 156 -0.88 11.61 -13.77
C ALA A 156 -0.76 11.73 -15.30
N ASP A 157 -1.58 12.57 -15.90
CA ASP A 157 -1.45 12.94 -17.32
C ASP A 157 -0.52 14.16 -17.41
N ASN A 158 0.78 13.93 -17.16
CA ASN A 158 1.84 14.94 -17.20
C ASN A 158 3.14 14.35 -17.75
N ASN A 159 4.23 15.12 -17.70
CA ASN A 159 5.54 14.76 -18.29
C ASN A 159 6.58 14.29 -17.28
N VAL A 160 6.21 14.02 -16.03
CA VAL A 160 7.10 13.47 -15.00
C VAL A 160 7.11 11.94 -15.11
N ASP A 161 8.30 11.32 -15.23
CA ASP A 161 8.42 9.87 -15.42
C ASP A 161 8.15 9.09 -14.14
N PHE A 162 8.60 9.58 -12.97
CA PHE A 162 8.39 8.92 -11.68
C PHE A 162 6.96 9.11 -11.18
N GLN A 163 6.40 8.03 -10.64
CA GLN A 163 4.97 7.94 -10.36
C GLN A 163 4.54 8.70 -9.12
N GLU A 164 5.34 8.67 -8.03
CA GLU A 164 4.95 9.24 -6.74
C GLU A 164 6.11 9.92 -6.03
N PHE A 165 5.79 11.06 -5.40
CA PHE A 165 6.69 11.79 -4.52
C PHE A 165 5.99 12.06 -3.19
N MET A 166 6.59 11.53 -2.12
CA MET A 166 5.96 11.41 -0.82
C MET A 166 6.69 12.20 0.25
N ILE A 167 5.93 12.72 1.21
CA ILE A 167 6.43 13.32 2.44
C ILE A 167 6.23 12.38 3.62
N MET A 168 7.19 12.35 4.54
CA MET A 168 7.20 11.51 5.73
C MET A 168 7.53 12.34 6.97
N PRO A 169 6.60 12.52 7.93
CA PRO A 169 6.76 13.38 9.12
C PRO A 169 7.51 12.65 10.24
N VAL A 170 8.76 12.26 10.00
CA VAL A 170 9.57 11.42 10.91
C VAL A 170 9.96 12.10 12.22
N GLY A 171 9.88 13.43 12.29
CA GLY A 171 10.22 14.21 13.50
C GLY A 171 9.02 14.50 14.40
N ALA A 172 7.80 14.07 14.03
CA ALA A 172 6.61 14.30 14.84
C ALA A 172 6.64 13.45 16.13
N PRO A 173 6.09 13.96 17.24
CA PRO A 173 6.07 13.24 18.52
C PRO A 173 4.98 12.18 18.62
N ASP A 174 3.91 12.29 17.84
CA ASP A 174 2.74 11.43 17.83
C ASP A 174 2.06 11.45 16.45
N PHE A 175 1.13 10.54 16.22
CA PHE A 175 0.46 10.41 14.93
C PHE A 175 -0.48 11.61 14.63
N THR A 176 -1.20 12.09 15.62
CA THR A 176 -2.07 13.28 15.49
C THR A 176 -1.27 14.49 15.02
N THR A 177 -0.11 14.72 15.61
CA THR A 177 0.81 15.80 15.18
C THR A 177 1.37 15.54 13.78
N ALA A 178 1.76 14.30 13.48
CA ALA A 178 2.26 13.89 12.17
C ALA A 178 1.25 14.19 11.06
N LEU A 179 -0.02 13.79 11.25
CA LEU A 179 -1.09 14.04 10.29
C LEU A 179 -1.35 15.54 10.11
N ARG A 180 -1.38 16.30 11.20
CA ARG A 180 -1.52 17.76 11.14
C ARG A 180 -0.39 18.42 10.34
N TRP A 181 0.86 18.03 10.59
CA TRP A 181 2.01 18.55 9.86
C TRP A 181 1.91 18.25 8.36
N CYS A 182 1.56 17.02 8.00
CA CYS A 182 1.36 16.64 6.60
C CYS A 182 0.26 17.48 5.92
N ALA A 183 -0.87 17.69 6.59
CA ALA A 183 -1.94 18.55 6.06
C ALA A 183 -1.48 20.00 5.85
N GLN A 184 -0.67 20.55 6.78
CA GLN A 184 -0.09 21.89 6.65
C GLN A 184 0.87 21.97 5.45
N VAL A 185 1.76 20.99 5.27
CA VAL A 185 2.68 20.93 4.12
C VAL A 185 1.89 20.78 2.81
N TYR A 186 0.88 19.90 2.77
CA TYR A 186 0.03 19.69 1.59
C TYR A 186 -0.66 20.98 1.13
N HIS A 187 -1.24 21.76 2.05
CA HIS A 187 -1.87 23.03 1.71
C HIS A 187 -0.84 24.10 1.31
N THR A 188 0.34 24.11 1.92
CA THR A 188 1.45 24.99 1.53
C THR A 188 1.93 24.62 0.12
N LEU A 189 2.11 23.34 -0.18
CA LEU A 189 2.47 22.86 -1.53
C LEU A 189 1.46 23.34 -2.58
N LYS A 190 0.15 23.22 -2.28
CA LYS A 190 -0.90 23.76 -3.16
C LYS A 190 -0.71 25.22 -3.48
N ASN A 191 -0.42 26.04 -2.47
CA ASN A 191 -0.21 27.47 -2.64
C ASN A 191 1.08 27.78 -3.43
N THR A 192 2.16 27.03 -3.16
CA THR A 192 3.43 27.15 -3.86
C THR A 192 3.30 26.83 -5.35
N LEU A 193 2.62 25.72 -5.70
CA LEU A 193 2.35 25.32 -7.09
C LEU A 193 1.47 26.39 -7.78
N LYS A 194 0.39 26.84 -7.13
CA LYS A 194 -0.50 27.87 -7.67
C LYS A 194 0.23 29.19 -7.94
N SER A 195 1.14 29.59 -7.04
CA SER A 195 1.94 30.80 -7.19
C SER A 195 2.94 30.71 -8.34
N ALA A 196 3.39 29.49 -8.69
CA ALA A 196 4.21 29.21 -9.86
C ALA A 196 3.40 29.07 -11.16
N GLY A 197 2.07 29.22 -11.10
CA GLY A 197 1.19 29.05 -12.27
C GLY A 197 0.93 27.61 -12.69
N LEU A 198 1.27 26.64 -11.82
CA LEU A 198 1.13 25.22 -12.06
C LEU A 198 -0.25 24.68 -11.67
N SER A 199 -0.65 23.56 -12.27
CA SER A 199 -1.90 22.86 -11.95
C SER A 199 -1.91 22.39 -10.50
N THR A 200 -3.06 22.53 -9.84
CA THR A 200 -3.36 21.95 -8.53
C THR A 200 -4.52 20.95 -8.61
N GLY A 201 -4.78 20.41 -9.80
CA GLY A 201 -5.61 19.22 -9.98
C GLY A 201 -4.97 18.03 -9.31
N VAL A 202 -5.81 17.13 -8.76
CA VAL A 202 -5.33 15.95 -8.00
C VAL A 202 -5.52 14.67 -8.79
N GLY A 203 -4.58 13.73 -8.66
CA GLY A 203 -4.65 12.38 -9.18
C GLY A 203 -5.53 11.45 -8.32
N ASP A 204 -5.50 10.18 -8.65
CA ASP A 204 -6.32 9.13 -7.99
C ASP A 204 -6.06 9.02 -6.49
N GLU A 205 -4.86 9.33 -6.05
CA GLU A 205 -4.43 9.22 -4.65
C GLU A 205 -4.44 10.55 -3.88
N GLY A 206 -4.95 11.61 -4.50
CA GLY A 206 -5.11 12.93 -3.89
C GLY A 206 -3.88 13.84 -3.97
N GLY A 207 -2.74 13.37 -4.51
CA GLY A 207 -1.56 14.18 -4.81
C GLY A 207 -1.79 15.09 -6.01
N PHE A 208 -1.08 16.24 -6.07
CA PHE A 208 -1.13 17.17 -7.20
C PHE A 208 -0.40 16.59 -8.42
N ALA A 209 -0.84 16.95 -9.61
CA ALA A 209 -0.31 16.43 -10.87
C ALA A 209 0.07 17.58 -11.85
N PRO A 210 1.02 18.46 -11.49
CA PRO A 210 1.49 19.51 -12.39
C PRO A 210 2.42 18.96 -13.48
N ASP A 211 2.52 19.65 -14.61
CA ASP A 211 3.63 19.47 -15.56
C ASP A 211 4.90 20.08 -14.98
N LEU A 212 5.96 19.27 -14.94
CA LEU A 212 7.28 19.68 -14.44
C LEU A 212 8.38 19.27 -15.43
N ASN A 213 9.59 19.82 -15.29
CA ASN A 213 10.64 19.67 -16.31
C ASN A 213 11.57 18.47 -16.10
N SER A 214 11.53 17.86 -14.92
CA SER A 214 12.38 16.72 -14.55
C SER A 214 11.78 15.93 -13.39
N ASN A 215 12.33 14.76 -13.09
CA ASN A 215 11.97 13.99 -11.90
C ASN A 215 12.54 14.59 -10.59
N GLU A 216 13.46 15.54 -10.68
CA GLU A 216 14.02 16.26 -9.53
C GLU A 216 13.15 17.43 -9.09
N GLU A 217 12.52 18.12 -10.02
CA GLU A 217 11.71 19.31 -9.74
C GLU A 217 10.56 19.08 -8.73
N PRO A 218 9.85 17.93 -8.72
CA PRO A 218 8.93 17.59 -7.64
C PRO A 218 9.55 17.66 -6.24
N LEU A 219 10.77 17.14 -6.06
CA LEU A 219 11.48 17.16 -4.78
C LEU A 219 11.86 18.60 -4.37
N GLU A 220 12.19 19.46 -5.32
CA GLU A 220 12.43 20.90 -5.07
C GLU A 220 11.16 21.59 -4.55
N TYR A 221 9.99 21.29 -5.15
CA TYR A 221 8.70 21.81 -4.66
C TYR A 221 8.35 21.28 -3.28
N LEU A 222 8.62 20.00 -3.00
CA LEU A 222 8.41 19.41 -1.67
C LEU A 222 9.32 20.09 -0.63
N ALA A 223 10.60 20.27 -0.93
CA ALA A 223 11.57 20.91 -0.04
C ALA A 223 11.15 22.36 0.29
N LYS A 224 10.69 23.08 -0.74
CA LYS A 224 10.16 24.43 -0.59
C LYS A 224 8.91 24.46 0.27
N ALA A 225 7.94 23.56 0.01
CA ALA A 225 6.69 23.50 0.76
C ALA A 225 6.90 23.16 2.25
N VAL A 226 7.81 22.21 2.57
CA VAL A 226 8.16 21.86 3.94
C VAL A 226 8.75 23.08 4.67
N THR A 227 9.70 23.79 4.04
CA THR A 227 10.35 24.96 4.62
C THR A 227 9.37 26.14 4.77
N GLU A 228 8.55 26.43 3.77
CA GLU A 228 7.53 27.49 3.81
C GLU A 228 6.42 27.17 4.85
N ALA A 229 6.15 25.91 5.13
CA ALA A 229 5.24 25.49 6.19
C ALA A 229 5.85 25.63 7.60
N GLY A 230 7.14 25.97 7.70
CA GLY A 230 7.83 26.24 8.96
C GLY A 230 8.49 25.00 9.59
N PHE A 231 8.73 23.95 8.81
CA PHE A 231 9.38 22.71 9.28
C PHE A 231 10.84 22.61 8.81
N GLU A 232 11.64 21.87 9.58
CA GLU A 232 13.05 21.64 9.28
C GLU A 232 13.21 20.40 8.39
N LEU A 233 13.66 20.63 7.14
CA LEU A 233 13.89 19.58 6.16
C LEU A 233 15.03 18.66 6.63
N GLY A 234 14.82 17.35 6.53
CA GLY A 234 15.78 16.34 6.97
C GLY A 234 15.66 15.94 8.44
N LYS A 235 14.99 16.73 9.27
CA LYS A 235 14.74 16.45 10.68
C LYS A 235 13.27 16.18 10.95
N ASP A 236 12.38 17.14 10.63
CA ASP A 236 10.94 16.99 10.82
C ASP A 236 10.33 16.13 9.71
N PHE A 237 10.80 16.35 8.47
CA PHE A 237 10.36 15.61 7.27
C PHE A 237 11.52 14.98 6.53
N ARG A 238 11.26 13.76 6.03
CA ARG A 238 12.01 13.07 4.98
C ARG A 238 11.13 12.87 3.77
N PHE A 239 11.73 12.49 2.65
CA PHE A 239 11.03 12.19 1.41
C PHE A 239 11.10 10.70 1.09
N ALA A 240 10.09 10.22 0.35
CA ALA A 240 10.12 8.96 -0.33
C ALA A 240 9.68 9.14 -1.78
N MET A 241 10.12 8.24 -2.64
CA MET A 241 9.75 8.21 -4.05
C MET A 241 9.29 6.80 -4.44
N ASP A 242 8.36 6.74 -5.38
CA ASP A 242 8.02 5.54 -6.12
C ASP A 242 8.16 5.83 -7.62
N PRO A 243 9.30 5.46 -8.23
CA PRO A 243 9.46 5.55 -9.67
C PRO A 243 8.55 4.64 -10.47
N ALA A 244 8.12 3.50 -9.90
CA ALA A 244 7.42 2.41 -10.59
C ALA A 244 8.18 1.98 -11.86
N SER A 245 9.45 1.62 -11.71
CA SER A 245 10.42 1.53 -12.81
C SER A 245 10.09 0.46 -13.85
N SER A 246 9.24 -0.52 -13.53
CA SER A 246 8.75 -1.49 -14.53
C SER A 246 7.97 -0.83 -15.67
N GLU A 247 7.30 0.32 -15.41
CA GLU A 247 6.49 1.04 -16.41
C GLU A 247 7.32 1.69 -17.52
N PHE A 248 8.59 2.02 -17.26
CA PHE A 248 9.49 2.61 -18.24
C PHE A 248 10.72 1.75 -18.55
N TYR A 249 10.71 0.49 -18.10
CA TYR A 249 11.75 -0.48 -18.47
C TYR A 249 11.48 -1.11 -19.83
N ASN A 250 12.40 -0.95 -20.76
CA ASN A 250 12.32 -1.56 -22.08
C ASN A 250 13.03 -2.94 -22.06
N LYS A 251 12.23 -4.01 -22.11
CA LYS A 251 12.72 -5.41 -22.07
C LYS A 251 13.61 -5.77 -23.28
N GLU A 252 13.46 -5.08 -24.44
CA GLU A 252 14.26 -5.36 -25.63
C GLU A 252 15.67 -4.76 -25.54
N THR A 253 15.78 -3.54 -24.99
CA THR A 253 17.05 -2.82 -24.87
C THR A 253 17.75 -3.04 -23.53
N GLY A 254 17.04 -3.53 -22.51
CA GLY A 254 17.50 -3.64 -21.14
C GLY A 254 17.73 -2.29 -20.47
N LYS A 255 17.02 -1.25 -20.91
CA LYS A 255 17.19 0.13 -20.41
C LYS A 255 15.92 0.70 -19.82
N TYR A 256 16.11 1.64 -18.92
CA TYR A 256 15.07 2.47 -18.30
C TYR A 256 14.93 3.76 -19.12
N GLU A 257 13.77 3.93 -19.78
CA GLU A 257 13.50 5.04 -20.71
C GLU A 257 12.73 6.16 -20.02
N LEU A 258 13.47 7.16 -19.51
CA LEU A 258 12.91 8.37 -18.92
C LEU A 258 12.50 9.33 -20.04
N LYS A 259 11.27 9.23 -20.51
CA LYS A 259 10.77 9.96 -21.69
C LYS A 259 10.68 11.46 -21.43
N GLY A 260 10.26 11.84 -20.22
CA GLY A 260 10.16 13.24 -19.80
C GLY A 260 11.52 13.95 -19.79
N GLU A 261 12.60 13.22 -19.50
CA GLU A 261 13.97 13.74 -19.51
C GLU A 261 14.73 13.42 -20.82
N GLY A 262 14.17 12.60 -21.72
CA GLY A 262 14.83 12.20 -22.96
C GLY A 262 16.07 11.32 -22.75
N ARG A 263 16.10 10.50 -21.70
CA ARG A 263 17.24 9.64 -21.30
C ARG A 263 16.86 8.17 -21.36
N ALA A 264 17.85 7.33 -21.66
CA ALA A 264 17.72 5.86 -21.59
C ALA A 264 18.93 5.30 -20.82
N LEU A 265 18.69 4.81 -19.62
CA LEU A 265 19.71 4.46 -18.62
C LEU A 265 19.81 2.94 -18.44
N THR A 266 21.01 2.43 -18.20
CA THR A 266 21.21 1.06 -17.68
C THR A 266 20.83 1.02 -16.19
N ALA A 267 20.78 -0.17 -15.58
CA ALA A 267 20.53 -0.31 -14.15
C ALA A 267 21.57 0.45 -13.30
N GLU A 268 22.85 0.34 -13.65
CA GLU A 268 23.94 1.06 -12.96
C GLU A 268 23.81 2.58 -13.09
N GLU A 269 23.40 3.08 -14.26
CA GLU A 269 23.16 4.51 -14.48
C GLU A 269 21.93 5.01 -13.73
N MET A 270 20.86 4.18 -13.62
CA MET A 270 19.69 4.49 -12.76
C MET A 270 20.09 4.56 -11.30
N VAL A 271 20.88 3.61 -10.81
CA VAL A 271 21.37 3.63 -9.42
C VAL A 271 22.22 4.87 -9.16
N ALA A 272 23.10 5.26 -10.09
CA ALA A 272 23.88 6.49 -9.97
C ALA A 272 22.97 7.74 -9.93
N TYR A 273 21.91 7.76 -10.73
CA TYR A 273 20.92 8.84 -10.72
C TYR A 273 20.20 8.95 -9.35
N TYR A 274 19.83 7.82 -8.75
CA TYR A 274 19.27 7.81 -7.38
C TYR A 274 20.28 8.27 -6.34
N GLU A 275 21.55 7.92 -6.46
CA GLU A 275 22.60 8.40 -5.54
C GLU A 275 22.69 9.93 -5.55
N GLU A 276 22.69 10.55 -6.73
CA GLU A 276 22.70 12.02 -6.87
C GLU A 276 21.49 12.66 -6.18
N MET A 277 20.29 12.06 -6.35
CA MET A 277 19.07 12.56 -5.70
C MET A 277 19.12 12.41 -4.17
N VAL A 278 19.61 11.27 -3.65
CA VAL A 278 19.74 10.99 -2.22
C VAL A 278 20.79 11.91 -1.55
N GLU A 279 21.84 12.30 -2.27
CA GLU A 279 22.83 13.29 -1.79
C GLU A 279 22.25 14.69 -1.73
N LYS A 280 21.34 15.04 -2.64
CA LYS A 280 20.77 16.38 -2.79
C LYS A 280 19.56 16.62 -1.90
N PHE A 281 18.73 15.60 -1.68
CA PHE A 281 17.48 15.68 -0.92
C PHE A 281 17.46 14.66 0.23
N PRO A 282 16.74 14.93 1.31
CA PRO A 282 16.63 14.01 2.45
C PRO A 282 15.71 12.82 2.17
N ILE A 283 15.97 12.10 1.09
CA ILE A 283 15.26 10.88 0.72
C ILE A 283 15.62 9.78 1.70
N ILE A 284 14.60 9.09 2.25
CA ILE A 284 14.77 7.97 3.18
C ILE A 284 14.26 6.65 2.60
N ALA A 285 13.44 6.69 1.56
CA ALA A 285 12.90 5.49 0.93
C ALA A 285 12.75 5.66 -0.59
N ILE A 286 13.04 4.60 -1.35
CA ILE A 286 12.70 4.45 -2.77
C ILE A 286 11.97 3.13 -2.92
N GLU A 287 10.77 3.18 -3.48
CA GLU A 287 9.94 2.04 -3.85
C GLU A 287 10.14 1.74 -5.33
N ASP A 288 10.23 0.46 -5.68
CA ASP A 288 10.38 -0.05 -7.06
C ASP A 288 11.36 0.77 -7.92
N GLY A 289 12.54 1.00 -7.35
CA GLY A 289 13.61 1.77 -8.01
C GLY A 289 14.13 1.11 -9.29
N LEU A 290 13.91 -0.18 -9.48
CA LEU A 290 14.22 -0.93 -10.70
C LEU A 290 13.09 -1.90 -11.03
N ALA A 291 13.07 -2.44 -12.26
CA ALA A 291 12.02 -3.32 -12.74
C ALA A 291 11.92 -4.62 -11.92
N GLU A 292 10.71 -5.19 -11.85
CA GLU A 292 10.32 -6.33 -11.00
C GLU A 292 11.09 -7.64 -11.27
N GLU A 293 11.73 -7.80 -12.43
CA GLU A 293 12.58 -8.95 -12.78
C GLU A 293 14.06 -8.60 -12.95
N ASP A 294 14.45 -7.34 -12.75
CA ASP A 294 15.86 -6.92 -12.79
C ASP A 294 16.58 -7.21 -11.46
N TRP A 295 16.62 -8.49 -11.06
CA TRP A 295 17.22 -8.93 -9.80
C TRP A 295 18.70 -8.55 -9.64
N ASP A 296 19.46 -8.51 -10.75
CA ASP A 296 20.87 -8.13 -10.71
C ASP A 296 21.02 -6.63 -10.49
N GLY A 297 20.19 -5.81 -11.14
CA GLY A 297 20.11 -4.38 -10.85
C GLY A 297 19.73 -4.09 -9.40
N TRP A 298 18.72 -4.81 -8.85
CA TRP A 298 18.31 -4.68 -7.46
C TRP A 298 19.43 -5.00 -6.46
N LYS A 299 20.30 -5.97 -6.75
CA LYS A 299 21.50 -6.23 -5.92
C LYS A 299 22.44 -5.02 -5.92
N ILE A 300 22.72 -4.45 -7.09
CA ILE A 300 23.57 -3.25 -7.22
C ILE A 300 22.95 -2.08 -6.43
N LEU A 301 21.64 -1.85 -6.60
CA LEU A 301 20.91 -0.81 -5.88
C LEU A 301 21.03 -0.99 -4.36
N THR A 302 20.83 -2.24 -3.88
CA THR A 302 20.89 -2.56 -2.46
C THR A 302 22.30 -2.43 -1.89
N GLU A 303 23.32 -2.85 -2.64
CA GLU A 303 24.72 -2.71 -2.23
C GLU A 303 25.11 -1.24 -2.06
N ARG A 304 24.70 -0.36 -2.99
CA ARG A 304 25.09 1.05 -3.02
C ARG A 304 24.26 1.93 -2.09
N LEU A 305 22.98 1.70 -1.97
CA LEU A 305 22.04 2.57 -1.24
C LEU A 305 21.38 1.93 0.00
N GLY A 306 21.31 0.60 0.09
CA GLY A 306 20.53 -0.09 1.12
C GLY A 306 20.98 0.12 2.57
N LYS A 307 22.17 0.67 2.80
CA LYS A 307 22.63 1.11 4.15
C LYS A 307 22.27 2.56 4.46
N LYS A 308 21.86 3.34 3.45
CA LYS A 308 21.55 4.77 3.59
C LYS A 308 20.05 5.02 3.61
N ILE A 309 19.32 4.25 2.80
CA ILE A 309 17.88 4.42 2.60
C ILE A 309 17.16 3.07 2.55
N GLN A 310 15.86 3.11 2.82
CA GLN A 310 14.94 2.01 2.64
C GLN A 310 14.67 1.78 1.15
N LEU A 311 14.79 0.55 0.71
CA LEU A 311 14.52 0.10 -0.66
C LEU A 311 13.33 -0.86 -0.63
N VAL A 312 12.16 -0.35 -1.02
CA VAL A 312 10.88 -1.05 -0.89
C VAL A 312 10.59 -1.79 -2.19
N GLY A 313 10.32 -3.08 -2.10
CA GLY A 313 9.80 -3.86 -3.23
C GLY A 313 8.27 -3.92 -3.16
N ASP A 314 7.59 -3.33 -4.16
CA ASP A 314 6.16 -3.49 -4.44
C ASP A 314 5.98 -4.57 -5.51
N ASP A 315 6.13 -4.26 -6.79
CA ASP A 315 6.03 -5.23 -7.89
C ASP A 315 7.12 -6.31 -7.81
N LEU A 316 8.28 -5.98 -7.22
CA LEU A 316 9.34 -6.95 -6.95
C LEU A 316 8.84 -8.13 -6.11
N PHE A 317 8.04 -7.89 -5.08
CA PHE A 317 7.62 -8.89 -4.11
C PHE A 317 6.14 -9.27 -4.15
N VAL A 318 5.26 -8.38 -4.60
CA VAL A 318 3.80 -8.53 -4.71
C VAL A 318 3.16 -9.17 -3.47
N THR A 319 3.62 -8.79 -2.27
CA THR A 319 3.17 -9.37 -0.99
C THR A 319 3.33 -10.90 -0.91
N ASN A 320 4.15 -11.49 -1.78
CA ASN A 320 4.32 -12.94 -1.94
C ASN A 320 5.56 -13.44 -1.20
N THR A 321 5.38 -14.36 -0.25
CA THR A 321 6.45 -14.93 0.59
C THR A 321 7.53 -15.64 -0.21
N GLN A 322 7.21 -16.24 -1.37
CA GLN A 322 8.21 -16.91 -2.21
C GLN A 322 9.12 -15.90 -2.92
N ARG A 323 8.54 -14.79 -3.43
CA ARG A 323 9.31 -13.71 -4.04
C ARG A 323 10.13 -12.96 -2.98
N LEU A 324 9.53 -12.70 -1.81
CA LEU A 324 10.24 -12.09 -0.69
C LEU A 324 11.44 -12.95 -0.24
N LYS A 325 11.25 -14.27 -0.12
CA LYS A 325 12.33 -15.22 0.19
C LYS A 325 13.46 -15.12 -0.82
N LYS A 326 13.15 -15.10 -2.12
CA LYS A 326 14.14 -14.90 -3.20
C LYS A 326 14.91 -13.60 -3.02
N GLY A 327 14.23 -12.49 -2.73
CA GLY A 327 14.86 -11.18 -2.48
C GLY A 327 15.80 -11.21 -1.28
N ILE A 328 15.38 -11.84 -0.16
CA ILE A 328 16.22 -12.00 1.04
C ILE A 328 17.48 -12.80 0.70
N GLU A 329 17.35 -13.94 -0.01
CA GLU A 329 18.47 -14.80 -0.41
C GLU A 329 19.43 -14.08 -1.37
N LEU A 330 18.93 -13.19 -2.22
CA LEU A 330 19.70 -12.40 -3.18
C LEU A 330 20.22 -11.07 -2.62
N HIS A 331 19.83 -10.68 -1.41
CA HIS A 331 20.08 -9.35 -0.84
C HIS A 331 19.54 -8.22 -1.74
N ALA A 332 18.33 -8.39 -2.26
CA ALA A 332 17.63 -7.45 -3.13
C ALA A 332 16.52 -6.72 -2.36
N GLY A 333 16.67 -5.41 -2.19
CA GLY A 333 15.81 -4.60 -1.33
C GLY A 333 16.11 -4.78 0.17
N ASN A 334 15.41 -4.04 1.01
CA ASN A 334 15.47 -4.16 2.48
C ASN A 334 14.13 -3.82 3.15
N SER A 335 13.06 -3.73 2.35
CA SER A 335 11.69 -3.47 2.76
C SER A 335 10.71 -4.09 1.76
N ILE A 336 9.50 -4.40 2.22
CA ILE A 336 8.40 -4.89 1.38
C ILE A 336 7.18 -3.98 1.50
N LEU A 337 6.51 -3.71 0.38
CA LEU A 337 5.17 -3.15 0.39
C LEU A 337 4.14 -4.27 0.57
N ILE A 338 3.15 -4.03 1.42
CA ILE A 338 2.10 -5.01 1.75
C ILE A 338 0.77 -4.50 1.20
N LYS A 339 0.31 -5.11 0.14
CA LYS A 339 -1.00 -4.88 -0.47
C LYS A 339 -1.82 -6.17 -0.35
N VAL A 340 -2.81 -6.18 0.54
CA VAL A 340 -3.57 -7.40 0.86
C VAL A 340 -4.20 -8.08 -0.35
N ASN A 341 -4.59 -7.32 -1.37
CA ASN A 341 -5.20 -7.86 -2.58
C ASN A 341 -4.19 -8.43 -3.60
N GLN A 342 -2.89 -8.11 -3.49
CA GLN A 342 -1.85 -8.72 -4.35
C GLN A 342 -1.66 -10.21 -4.06
N ILE A 343 -1.98 -10.63 -2.83
CA ILE A 343 -1.87 -12.04 -2.42
C ILE A 343 -3.24 -12.68 -2.15
N GLY A 344 -4.22 -11.93 -1.64
CA GLY A 344 -5.64 -12.30 -1.61
C GLY A 344 -6.13 -12.99 -0.34
N THR A 345 -5.35 -13.02 0.76
CA THR A 345 -5.82 -13.40 2.09
C THR A 345 -5.13 -12.59 3.19
N LEU A 346 -5.79 -12.45 4.33
CA LEU A 346 -5.20 -11.85 5.52
C LEU A 346 -4.03 -12.70 6.05
N THR A 347 -4.20 -14.03 6.09
CA THR A 347 -3.16 -14.97 6.54
C THR A 347 -1.87 -14.81 5.77
N GLU A 348 -1.90 -14.81 4.42
CA GLU A 348 -0.68 -14.68 3.61
C GLU A 348 -0.06 -13.29 3.75
N SER A 349 -0.87 -12.24 3.93
CA SER A 349 -0.38 -10.88 4.19
C SER A 349 0.37 -10.79 5.52
N LEU A 350 -0.16 -11.39 6.59
CA LEU A 350 0.50 -11.50 7.89
C LEU A 350 1.79 -12.32 7.81
N GLU A 351 1.81 -13.42 7.03
CA GLU A 351 3.01 -14.24 6.80
C GLU A 351 4.11 -13.45 6.09
N ALA A 352 3.76 -12.60 5.12
CA ALA A 352 4.73 -11.76 4.42
C ALA A 352 5.35 -10.70 5.35
N ILE A 353 4.52 -10.04 6.19
CA ILE A 353 4.99 -9.08 7.19
C ILE A 353 5.95 -9.76 8.19
N GLU A 354 5.57 -10.91 8.72
CA GLU A 354 6.38 -11.65 9.68
C GLU A 354 7.69 -12.14 9.07
N MET A 355 7.67 -12.64 7.85
CA MET A 355 8.88 -13.05 7.13
C MET A 355 9.84 -11.87 6.92
N ALA A 356 9.33 -10.72 6.51
CA ALA A 356 10.12 -9.49 6.32
C ALA A 356 10.81 -9.10 7.63
N LYS A 357 10.06 -8.98 8.71
CA LYS A 357 10.58 -8.61 10.04
C LYS A 357 11.67 -9.56 10.55
N ARG A 358 11.47 -10.87 10.39
CA ARG A 358 12.48 -11.89 10.78
C ARG A 358 13.75 -11.79 9.97
N ALA A 359 13.69 -11.29 8.75
CA ALA A 359 14.85 -11.06 7.89
C ALA A 359 15.53 -9.69 8.13
N GLY A 360 15.00 -8.85 9.03
CA GLY A 360 15.47 -7.48 9.25
C GLY A 360 14.99 -6.49 8.19
N TYR A 361 14.03 -6.88 7.35
CA TYR A 361 13.33 -5.98 6.43
C TYR A 361 12.22 -5.25 7.16
N THR A 362 11.95 -4.02 6.77
CA THR A 362 10.73 -3.32 7.16
C THR A 362 9.55 -3.75 6.29
N ALA A 363 8.34 -3.49 6.76
CA ALA A 363 7.11 -3.67 6.00
C ALA A 363 6.33 -2.36 5.99
N VAL A 364 5.83 -1.96 4.82
CA VAL A 364 4.98 -0.78 4.64
C VAL A 364 3.59 -1.28 4.23
N VAL A 365 2.58 -1.08 5.06
CA VAL A 365 1.20 -1.45 4.71
C VAL A 365 0.64 -0.40 3.77
N SER A 366 0.04 -0.84 2.65
CA SER A 366 -0.29 0.03 1.55
C SER A 366 -1.72 -0.12 1.06
N HIS A 367 -2.27 1.01 0.58
CA HIS A 367 -3.49 1.10 -0.21
C HIS A 367 -3.25 0.63 -1.66
N ARG A 368 -4.30 0.77 -2.49
CA ARG A 368 -4.22 0.71 -3.95
C ARG A 368 -4.73 2.04 -4.56
N SER A 369 -4.48 2.24 -5.85
CA SER A 369 -4.99 3.42 -6.57
C SER A 369 -6.51 3.48 -6.60
N GLY A 370 -7.22 2.36 -6.75
CA GLY A 370 -8.65 2.24 -6.54
C GLY A 370 -8.97 1.79 -5.12
N GLU A 371 -9.41 2.71 -4.29
CA GLU A 371 -9.76 2.49 -2.90
C GLU A 371 -11.26 2.68 -2.62
N THR A 372 -11.66 2.37 -1.41
CA THR A 372 -13.01 2.50 -0.90
C THR A 372 -12.99 3.13 0.50
N GLU A 373 -14.14 3.25 1.15
CA GLU A 373 -14.22 3.66 2.56
C GLU A 373 -13.69 2.62 3.55
N ASP A 374 -13.32 1.41 3.11
CA ASP A 374 -12.74 0.37 3.96
C ASP A 374 -11.45 0.85 4.63
N THR A 375 -11.29 0.59 5.93
CA THR A 375 -10.17 1.04 6.76
C THR A 375 -9.30 -0.08 7.30
N THR A 376 -9.51 -1.31 6.86
CA THR A 376 -8.83 -2.52 7.37
C THR A 376 -7.31 -2.36 7.42
N ILE A 377 -6.70 -1.70 6.43
CA ILE A 377 -5.23 -1.52 6.41
C ILE A 377 -4.72 -0.60 7.53
N ALA A 378 -5.53 0.31 8.05
CA ALA A 378 -5.18 1.12 9.22
C ALA A 378 -5.12 0.29 10.49
N ASP A 379 -6.08 -0.63 10.67
CA ASP A 379 -6.06 -1.59 11.78
C ASP A 379 -4.90 -2.59 11.62
N LEU A 380 -4.66 -3.09 10.40
CA LEU A 380 -3.61 -4.06 10.10
C LEU A 380 -2.21 -3.52 10.42
N VAL A 381 -1.90 -2.26 10.06
CA VAL A 381 -0.58 -1.68 10.30
C VAL A 381 -0.27 -1.54 11.78
N VAL A 382 -1.27 -1.17 12.61
CA VAL A 382 -1.12 -1.08 14.06
C VAL A 382 -1.05 -2.48 14.68
N ALA A 383 -1.95 -3.39 14.29
CA ALA A 383 -1.97 -4.77 14.77
C ALA A 383 -0.62 -5.48 14.61
N THR A 384 0.06 -5.22 13.51
CA THR A 384 1.34 -5.87 13.19
C THR A 384 2.55 -5.08 13.67
N ASN A 385 2.37 -3.87 14.23
CA ASN A 385 3.48 -2.93 14.52
C ASN A 385 4.43 -2.80 13.31
N ALA A 386 3.88 -2.69 12.10
CA ALA A 386 4.69 -2.57 10.89
C ALA A 386 5.42 -1.21 10.84
N GLY A 387 4.88 -0.21 11.51
CA GLY A 387 5.53 1.09 11.74
C GLY A 387 5.45 2.06 10.56
N GLN A 388 4.95 1.67 9.40
CA GLN A 388 4.82 2.52 8.22
C GLN A 388 3.55 2.21 7.43
N ILE A 389 2.89 3.26 6.89
CA ILE A 389 1.72 3.13 6.02
C ILE A 389 1.83 4.05 4.81
N LYS A 390 1.50 3.52 3.62
CA LYS A 390 1.37 4.26 2.36
C LYS A 390 -0.11 4.27 1.96
N THR A 391 -0.81 5.40 2.13
CA THR A 391 -2.25 5.45 1.84
C THR A 391 -2.70 6.79 1.22
N GLY A 392 -1.84 7.36 0.37
CA GLY A 392 -2.13 8.56 -0.43
C GLY A 392 -1.95 9.88 0.32
N ALA A 393 -2.43 10.96 -0.28
CA ALA A 393 -2.39 12.30 0.27
C ALA A 393 -3.43 12.49 1.40
N PRO A 394 -3.33 13.56 2.23
CA PRO A 394 -4.36 13.91 3.21
C PRO A 394 -5.57 14.58 2.53
N ALA A 395 -6.03 14.02 1.43
CA ALA A 395 -7.13 14.47 0.59
C ALA A 395 -7.81 13.26 -0.07
N ARG A 396 -9.07 13.40 -0.48
CA ARG A 396 -9.99 12.37 -0.96
C ARG A 396 -10.42 11.43 0.17
N THR A 397 -11.73 11.24 0.30
CA THR A 397 -12.36 10.58 1.46
C THR A 397 -11.85 9.16 1.69
N GLU A 398 -11.63 8.40 0.64
CA GLU A 398 -11.15 7.02 0.70
C GLU A 398 -9.70 6.91 1.24
N ARG A 399 -8.89 7.97 1.13
CA ARG A 399 -7.56 8.08 1.75
C ARG A 399 -7.66 8.55 3.18
N VAL A 400 -8.38 9.66 3.38
CA VAL A 400 -8.59 10.28 4.69
C VAL A 400 -9.28 9.34 5.67
N ALA A 401 -10.15 8.42 5.20
CA ALA A 401 -10.77 7.40 6.03
C ALA A 401 -9.76 6.57 6.82
N LYS A 402 -8.64 6.15 6.18
CA LYS A 402 -7.56 5.38 6.83
C LYS A 402 -6.83 6.22 7.88
N TYR A 403 -6.51 7.48 7.56
CA TYR A 403 -5.88 8.40 8.52
C TYR A 403 -6.80 8.71 9.71
N ASN A 404 -8.09 8.92 9.47
CA ASN A 404 -9.06 9.12 10.55
C ASN A 404 -9.23 7.86 11.42
N GLN A 405 -9.11 6.66 10.84
CA GLN A 405 -9.12 5.41 11.62
C GLN A 405 -7.88 5.33 12.52
N LEU A 406 -6.70 5.69 12.02
CA LEU A 406 -5.48 5.74 12.84
C LEU A 406 -5.60 6.75 14.00
N LEU A 407 -6.24 7.91 13.80
CA LEU A 407 -6.53 8.84 14.90
C LEU A 407 -7.43 8.21 15.98
N ARG A 408 -8.46 7.43 15.57
CA ARG A 408 -9.32 6.73 16.53
C ARG A 408 -8.56 5.66 17.30
N ILE A 409 -7.66 4.94 16.62
CA ILE A 409 -6.80 3.93 17.26
C ILE A 409 -5.83 4.59 18.25
N GLU A 410 -5.23 5.74 17.88
CA GLU A 410 -4.36 6.50 18.79
C GLU A 410 -5.12 6.97 20.04
N ASP A 411 -6.36 7.47 19.85
CA ASP A 411 -7.23 7.88 20.98
C ASP A 411 -7.61 6.70 21.88
N ASP A 412 -7.91 5.54 21.30
CA ASP A 412 -8.26 4.31 22.02
C ASP A 412 -7.06 3.75 22.81
N LEU A 413 -5.86 3.80 22.25
CA LEU A 413 -4.62 3.38 22.92
C LEU A 413 -4.17 4.36 24.02
N GLY A 414 -4.49 5.64 23.89
CA GLY A 414 -4.12 6.70 24.82
C GLY A 414 -2.61 6.74 25.06
N GLU A 415 -2.18 6.72 26.33
CA GLU A 415 -0.75 6.73 26.70
C GLU A 415 0.01 5.47 26.26
N GLY A 416 -0.67 4.41 25.84
CA GLY A 416 -0.08 3.20 25.28
C GLY A 416 0.32 3.31 23.82
N ALA A 417 -0.12 4.35 23.10
CA ALA A 417 0.23 4.58 21.71
C ALA A 417 1.72 4.95 21.57
N GLU A 418 2.38 4.36 20.58
CA GLU A 418 3.78 4.66 20.26
C GLU A 418 3.89 5.13 18.80
N TYR A 419 4.60 6.24 18.57
CA TYR A 419 4.95 6.73 17.23
C TYR A 419 6.48 6.74 17.10
N LEU A 420 7.01 5.87 16.25
CA LEU A 420 8.45 5.59 16.20
C LEU A 420 9.27 6.66 15.46
N GLY A 421 8.64 7.45 14.56
CA GLY A 421 9.39 8.40 13.73
C GLY A 421 10.51 7.72 12.95
N LEU A 422 11.76 8.21 13.09
CA LEU A 422 12.92 7.59 12.43
C LEU A 422 13.22 6.16 12.91
N ASP A 423 12.77 5.77 14.10
CA ASP A 423 13.00 4.43 14.62
C ASP A 423 12.19 3.36 13.90
N ALA A 424 11.18 3.75 13.10
CA ALA A 424 10.46 2.85 12.20
C ALA A 424 11.35 2.28 11.08
N PHE A 425 12.48 2.91 10.81
CA PHE A 425 13.46 2.49 9.79
C PHE A 425 14.59 1.64 10.41
N TYR A 426 14.24 0.62 11.17
CA TYR A 426 15.21 -0.24 11.87
C TYR A 426 16.13 -1.02 10.93
N ASN A 427 15.78 -1.17 9.66
CA ASN A 427 16.60 -1.77 8.59
C ASN A 427 17.80 -0.91 8.17
N LEU A 428 17.88 0.34 8.63
CA LEU A 428 18.97 1.29 8.35
C LEU A 428 19.96 1.44 9.54
N ARG A 429 19.83 0.62 10.59
CA ARG A 429 20.67 0.66 11.80
C ARG A 429 21.86 -0.27 11.73
#